data_7fe5b00fda76def72d3102e7efed64b7
#
_entry.id   7fe5b00fda76def72d3102e7efed64b7
#
_cell.length_a   1.000
_cell.length_b   1.000
_cell.length_c   1.000
_cell.angle_alpha   90.00
_cell.angle_beta   90.00
_cell.angle_gamma   90.00
#
_symmetry.space_group_name_H-M   'P 1'
#
loop_
_entity.id
_entity.type
_entity.pdbx_description
1 polymer ?
#
loop_
_entity_poly.entity_id
_entity_poly.type
_entity_poly.pdbx_seq_one_letter_code
_entity_poly.pdbx_strand_id
1 'polypeptide(L)'
;MPKRHILRHTALILGEMLGTGCTFRKLYTEEDGSCKGEAFLRCINDEDLAKDLDALKETAAKYEVEIVVRDSDNEYYKPTSLGSDGYKYVRKIVQSVFNYAVAVPFILPAGTDARRFTGLSDSVIRFAPIDIDGQQYASVHSENENINVDKIPLAVKFYKELLRNYK
;
A
#
# COMPACT_ATOMS: atom_id res chain seq x y z
N MET A 1 9.26 30.24 -6.56
CA MET A 1 9.84 28.96 -7.05
C MET A 1 9.67 27.85 -6.01
N PRO A 2 8.50 27.20 -5.86
CA PRO A 2 8.38 26.00 -5.03
C PRO A 2 8.05 24.71 -5.79
N LYS A 3 7.99 24.72 -7.12
CA LYS A 3 7.52 23.54 -7.90
C LYS A 3 8.53 22.38 -8.05
N ARG A 4 9.83 22.60 -7.79
CA ARG A 4 10.85 21.55 -7.97
C ARG A 4 10.93 20.54 -6.82
N HIS A 5 10.54 20.90 -5.59
CA HIS A 5 10.57 19.98 -4.44
C HIS A 5 9.42 18.96 -4.46
N ILE A 6 8.24 19.39 -4.86
CA ILE A 6 7.06 18.50 -4.93
C ILE A 6 7.28 17.40 -5.98
N LEU A 7 7.82 17.75 -7.16
CA LEU A 7 8.10 16.75 -8.20
C LEU A 7 9.17 15.73 -7.81
N ARG A 8 10.17 16.10 -7.02
CA ARG A 8 11.19 15.15 -6.54
C ARG A 8 10.63 14.18 -5.50
N HIS A 9 9.83 14.65 -4.55
CA HIS A 9 9.18 13.77 -3.58
C HIS A 9 8.15 12.84 -4.24
N THR A 10 7.34 13.35 -5.14
CA THR A 10 6.35 12.54 -5.87
C THR A 10 7.02 11.49 -6.77
N ALA A 11 8.13 11.84 -7.43
CA ALA A 11 8.88 10.88 -8.24
C ALA A 11 9.59 9.80 -7.40
N LEU A 12 10.08 10.13 -6.21
CA LEU A 12 10.63 9.15 -5.26
C LEU A 12 9.56 8.19 -4.74
N ILE A 13 8.42 8.72 -4.31
CA ILE A 13 7.30 7.91 -3.83
C ILE A 13 6.76 7.01 -4.95
N LEU A 14 6.59 7.53 -6.17
CA LEU A 14 6.16 6.73 -7.32
C LEU A 14 7.21 5.69 -7.71
N GLY A 15 8.51 5.98 -7.62
CA GLY A 15 9.59 5.03 -7.88
C GLY A 15 9.58 3.87 -6.90
N GLU A 16 9.38 4.14 -5.62
CA GLU A 16 9.24 3.10 -4.58
C GLU A 16 7.94 2.29 -4.70
N MET A 17 6.92 2.84 -5.34
CA MET A 17 5.65 2.16 -5.60
C MET A 17 5.67 1.31 -6.88
N LEU A 18 6.59 1.58 -7.80
CA LEU A 18 6.68 0.92 -9.11
C LEU A 18 7.81 -0.11 -9.21
N GLY A 19 8.54 -0.35 -8.13
CA GLY A 19 9.64 -1.30 -8.06
C GLY A 19 9.62 -2.15 -6.80
N THR A 20 10.45 -3.19 -6.78
CA THR A 20 10.67 -4.00 -5.58
C THR A 20 11.45 -3.20 -4.55
N GLY A 21 10.85 -2.99 -3.40
CA GLY A 21 11.51 -2.39 -2.23
C GLY A 21 12.18 -3.46 -1.37
N CYS A 22 13.41 -3.21 -0.93
CA CYS A 22 14.12 -4.04 0.03
C CYS A 22 14.45 -3.22 1.29
N THR A 23 13.98 -3.68 2.43
CA THR A 23 14.22 -3.01 3.71
C THR A 23 14.90 -3.97 4.66
N PHE A 24 16.11 -3.63 5.11
CA PHE A 24 16.79 -4.38 6.16
C PHE A 24 16.14 -4.08 7.51
N ARG A 25 15.81 -5.14 8.24
CA ARG A 25 15.20 -5.05 9.58
C ARG A 25 16.17 -5.29 10.69
N LYS A 26 17.11 -6.22 10.49
CA LYS A 26 18.01 -6.66 11.54
C LYS A 26 19.33 -7.16 10.93
N LEU A 27 20.41 -6.85 11.59
CA LEU A 27 21.73 -7.42 11.33
C LEU A 27 22.30 -7.84 12.68
N TYR A 28 22.78 -9.08 12.78
CA TYR A 28 23.28 -9.63 14.03
C TYR A 28 24.31 -10.72 13.78
N THR A 29 25.11 -10.99 14.81
CA THR A 29 26.09 -12.08 14.79
C THR A 29 25.61 -13.17 15.76
N GLU A 30 25.61 -14.40 15.30
CA GLU A 30 25.32 -15.58 16.13
C GLU A 30 26.51 -15.95 17.00
N GLU A 31 26.28 -16.86 17.96
CA GLU A 31 27.34 -17.32 18.89
C GLU A 31 28.47 -18.06 18.17
N ASP A 32 28.19 -18.67 17.01
CA ASP A 32 29.18 -19.36 16.18
C ASP A 32 30.03 -18.40 15.33
N GLY A 33 29.82 -17.09 15.44
CA GLY A 33 30.49 -16.05 14.67
C GLY A 33 29.91 -15.77 13.29
N SER A 34 28.89 -16.50 12.88
CA SER A 34 28.19 -16.23 11.61
C SER A 34 27.38 -14.92 11.68
N CYS A 35 27.42 -14.13 10.60
CA CYS A 35 26.61 -12.93 10.48
C CYS A 35 25.30 -13.25 9.77
N LYS A 36 24.19 -12.81 10.33
CA LYS A 36 22.86 -12.95 9.75
C LYS A 36 22.18 -11.61 9.62
N GLY A 37 21.43 -11.46 8.52
CA GLY A 37 20.58 -10.30 8.26
C GLY A 37 19.18 -10.73 7.91
N GLU A 38 18.21 -9.96 8.38
CA GLU A 38 16.81 -10.10 7.99
C GLU A 38 16.41 -8.90 7.14
N ALA A 39 15.92 -9.17 5.95
CA ALA A 39 15.39 -8.16 5.06
C ALA A 39 13.96 -8.49 4.65
N PHE A 40 13.17 -7.46 4.41
CA PHE A 40 11.83 -7.58 3.91
C PHE A 40 11.80 -7.06 2.47
N LEU A 41 11.41 -7.94 1.53
CA LEU A 41 11.16 -7.55 0.14
C LEU A 41 9.68 -7.24 -0.04
N ARG A 42 9.38 -6.14 -0.70
CA ARG A 42 8.03 -5.77 -1.11
C ARG A 42 8.01 -5.64 -2.63
N CYS A 43 7.24 -6.48 -3.27
CA CYS A 43 7.12 -6.58 -4.72
C CYS A 43 5.75 -6.12 -5.18
N ILE A 44 5.63 -5.77 -6.44
CA ILE A 44 4.36 -5.36 -7.06
C ILE A 44 3.58 -6.59 -7.53
N ASN A 45 4.31 -7.61 -8.04
CA ASN A 45 3.75 -8.86 -8.55
C ASN A 45 4.75 -10.00 -8.40
N ASP A 46 4.30 -11.24 -8.65
CA ASP A 46 5.12 -12.44 -8.49
C ASP A 46 6.26 -12.54 -9.52
N GLU A 47 6.06 -12.02 -10.73
CA GLU A 47 7.10 -12.06 -11.79
C GLU A 47 8.27 -11.15 -11.40
N ASP A 48 7.98 -9.95 -10.93
CA ASP A 48 9.01 -9.03 -10.43
C ASP A 48 9.71 -9.61 -9.20
N LEU A 49 8.96 -10.26 -8.29
CA LEU A 49 9.54 -10.92 -7.12
C LEU A 49 10.57 -11.97 -7.54
N ALA A 50 10.20 -12.88 -8.42
CA ALA A 50 11.09 -13.96 -8.86
C ALA A 50 12.37 -13.40 -9.48
N LYS A 51 12.24 -12.46 -10.42
CA LYS A 51 13.35 -11.81 -11.10
C LYS A 51 14.28 -11.06 -10.13
N ASP A 52 13.72 -10.27 -9.24
CA ASP A 52 14.50 -9.44 -8.33
C ASP A 52 15.14 -10.28 -7.24
N LEU A 53 14.49 -11.37 -6.81
CA LEU A 53 15.06 -12.33 -5.87
C LEU A 53 16.24 -13.09 -6.49
N ASP A 54 16.15 -13.50 -7.75
CA ASP A 54 17.24 -14.17 -8.46
C ASP A 54 18.44 -13.22 -8.62
N ALA A 55 18.22 -11.98 -9.03
CA ALA A 55 19.27 -10.96 -9.12
C ALA A 55 19.93 -10.68 -7.75
N LEU A 56 19.14 -10.69 -6.68
CA LEU A 56 19.63 -10.52 -5.31
C LEU A 56 20.50 -11.72 -4.89
N LYS A 57 20.06 -12.95 -5.18
CA LYS A 57 20.82 -14.18 -4.91
C LYS A 57 22.15 -14.22 -5.67
N GLU A 58 22.13 -13.86 -6.96
CA GLU A 58 23.35 -13.76 -7.76
C GLU A 58 24.35 -12.75 -7.20
N THR A 59 23.83 -11.62 -6.71
CA THR A 59 24.67 -10.59 -6.09
C THR A 59 25.23 -11.07 -4.75
N ALA A 60 24.40 -11.68 -3.91
CA ALA A 60 24.80 -12.21 -2.61
C ALA A 60 25.87 -13.30 -2.72
N ALA A 61 25.76 -14.18 -3.71
CA ALA A 61 26.73 -15.24 -3.97
C ALA A 61 28.15 -14.73 -4.24
N LYS A 62 28.31 -13.54 -4.83
CA LYS A 62 29.62 -12.89 -5.04
C LYS A 62 30.33 -12.54 -3.73
N TYR A 63 29.59 -12.47 -2.65
CA TYR A 63 30.08 -12.13 -1.31
C TYR A 63 29.95 -13.30 -0.32
N GLU A 64 29.76 -14.52 -0.83
CA GLU A 64 29.56 -15.75 -0.03
C GLU A 64 28.38 -15.64 0.96
N VAL A 65 27.36 -14.87 0.58
CA VAL A 65 26.11 -14.71 1.37
C VAL A 65 25.03 -15.61 0.79
N GLU A 66 24.46 -16.46 1.63
CA GLU A 66 23.31 -17.29 1.30
C GLU A 66 22.01 -16.54 1.61
N ILE A 67 21.07 -16.57 0.66
CA ILE A 67 19.75 -16.02 0.85
C ILE A 67 18.73 -17.16 1.04
N VAL A 68 18.17 -17.22 2.22
CA VAL A 68 17.09 -18.14 2.57
C VAL A 68 15.77 -17.35 2.58
N VAL A 69 14.88 -17.70 1.64
CA VAL A 69 13.53 -17.13 1.62
C VAL A 69 12.71 -17.86 2.67
N ARG A 70 12.28 -17.15 3.70
CA ARG A 70 11.29 -17.67 4.63
C ARG A 70 9.92 -17.44 4.03
N ASP A 71 9.04 -18.41 4.24
CA ASP A 71 7.67 -18.36 3.78
C ASP A 71 7.06 -17.01 4.19
N SER A 72 6.74 -16.26 3.21
CA SER A 72 6.01 -15.03 3.37
C SER A 72 4.56 -15.34 3.00
N ASP A 73 3.63 -14.66 3.59
CA ASP A 73 2.23 -14.61 3.13
C ASP A 73 2.15 -14.03 1.70
N ASN A 74 2.93 -14.58 0.77
CA ASN A 74 3.13 -14.10 -0.61
C ASN A 74 2.00 -14.57 -1.52
N GLU A 75 0.78 -14.42 -1.09
CA GLU A 75 -0.31 -14.46 -2.03
C GLU A 75 -0.34 -13.14 -2.79
N TYR A 76 -0.08 -13.21 -4.10
CA TYR A 76 -0.37 -12.10 -5.00
C TYR A 76 -1.86 -11.81 -4.99
N TYR A 77 -2.21 -10.62 -4.55
CA TYR A 77 -3.60 -10.19 -4.51
C TYR A 77 -3.92 -9.39 -5.75
N LYS A 78 -4.74 -9.99 -6.61
CA LYS A 78 -5.22 -9.34 -7.82
C LYS A 78 -5.85 -7.99 -7.47
N PRO A 79 -5.42 -6.89 -8.11
CA PRO A 79 -6.04 -5.60 -7.88
C PRO A 79 -7.50 -5.60 -8.34
N THR A 80 -8.34 -4.88 -7.62
CA THR A 80 -9.73 -4.69 -8.00
C THR A 80 -9.82 -4.02 -9.37
N SER A 81 -10.56 -4.63 -10.28
CA SER A 81 -10.79 -4.04 -11.61
C SER A 81 -11.56 -2.73 -11.49
N LEU A 82 -11.11 -1.70 -12.21
CA LEU A 82 -11.84 -0.43 -12.33
C LEU A 82 -13.18 -0.57 -13.08
N GLY A 83 -13.34 -1.67 -13.81
CA GLY A 83 -14.59 -2.06 -14.45
C GLY A 83 -15.56 -2.82 -13.55
N SER A 84 -15.15 -3.25 -12.35
CA SER A 84 -16.01 -4.00 -11.43
C SER A 84 -17.20 -3.17 -10.93
N ASP A 85 -18.29 -3.84 -10.64
CA ASP A 85 -19.51 -3.16 -10.17
C ASP A 85 -19.29 -2.54 -8.78
N GLY A 86 -18.54 -3.22 -7.92
CA GLY A 86 -18.18 -2.66 -6.62
C GLY A 86 -17.37 -1.37 -6.71
N TYR A 87 -16.38 -1.31 -7.62
CA TYR A 87 -15.62 -0.06 -7.83
C TYR A 87 -16.52 1.07 -8.36
N LYS A 88 -17.34 0.79 -9.39
CA LYS A 88 -18.29 1.77 -9.94
C LYS A 88 -19.27 2.26 -8.89
N TYR A 89 -19.76 1.34 -8.07
CA TYR A 89 -20.68 1.65 -6.99
C TYR A 89 -20.04 2.59 -5.94
N VAL A 90 -18.89 2.21 -5.39
CA VAL A 90 -18.17 3.04 -4.40
C VAL A 90 -17.82 4.40 -4.99
N ARG A 91 -17.31 4.44 -6.23
CA ARG A 91 -17.01 5.68 -6.94
C ARG A 91 -18.22 6.62 -7.03
N LYS A 92 -19.40 6.07 -7.36
CA LYS A 92 -20.65 6.84 -7.42
C LYS A 92 -21.01 7.45 -6.06
N ILE A 93 -20.89 6.68 -4.98
CA ILE A 93 -21.17 7.17 -3.63
C ILE A 93 -20.15 8.23 -3.21
N VAL A 94 -18.87 8.02 -3.48
CA VAL A 94 -17.82 9.03 -3.23
C VAL A 94 -18.18 10.34 -3.91
N GLN A 95 -18.51 10.32 -5.19
CA GLN A 95 -18.84 11.52 -5.96
C GLN A 95 -20.12 12.22 -5.44
N SER A 96 -21.10 11.47 -4.92
CA SER A 96 -22.32 12.04 -4.37
C SER A 96 -22.13 12.70 -3.03
N VAL A 97 -21.21 12.19 -2.21
CA VAL A 97 -20.95 12.68 -0.85
C VAL A 97 -19.86 13.74 -0.84
N PHE A 98 -18.79 13.52 -1.61
CA PHE A 98 -17.63 14.41 -1.75
C PHE A 98 -17.66 15.07 -3.14
N ASN A 99 -18.67 15.90 -3.39
CA ASN A 99 -18.91 16.50 -4.70
C ASN A 99 -17.79 17.45 -5.19
N TYR A 100 -16.90 17.84 -4.32
CA TYR A 100 -15.70 18.63 -4.61
C TYR A 100 -14.48 17.77 -4.95
N ALA A 101 -14.55 16.45 -4.77
CA ALA A 101 -13.44 15.53 -4.99
C ALA A 101 -13.63 14.70 -6.25
N VAL A 102 -12.53 14.30 -6.86
CA VAL A 102 -12.52 13.36 -7.98
C VAL A 102 -12.03 12.02 -7.47
N ALA A 103 -12.84 10.97 -7.61
CA ALA A 103 -12.44 9.62 -7.26
C ALA A 103 -11.47 9.07 -8.32
N VAL A 104 -10.24 8.83 -7.91
CA VAL A 104 -9.18 8.24 -8.74
C VAL A 104 -8.68 6.96 -8.09
N PRO A 105 -8.27 5.95 -8.88
CA PRO A 105 -7.61 4.77 -8.35
C PRO A 105 -6.23 5.15 -7.80
N PHE A 106 -5.85 4.49 -6.71
CA PHE A 106 -4.56 4.68 -6.08
C PHE A 106 -3.97 3.31 -5.70
N ILE A 107 -2.66 3.16 -5.85
CA ILE A 107 -1.94 1.99 -5.36
C ILE A 107 -1.58 2.25 -3.90
N LEU A 108 -2.09 1.44 -2.99
CA LEU A 108 -1.76 1.54 -1.57
C LEU A 108 -0.40 0.87 -1.31
N PRO A 109 0.65 1.62 -0.90
CA PRO A 109 1.98 1.06 -0.67
C PRO A 109 2.11 0.38 0.70
N ALA A 110 1.02 -0.16 1.23
CA ALA A 110 0.96 -0.78 2.54
C ALA A 110 0.06 -2.01 2.55
N GLY A 111 0.33 -2.94 3.44
CA GLY A 111 -0.54 -4.08 3.69
C GLY A 111 -1.80 -3.67 4.45
N THR A 112 -2.93 -4.29 4.12
CA THR A 112 -4.19 -4.14 4.87
C THR A 112 -4.87 -5.49 5.00
N ASP A 113 -5.79 -5.61 5.97
CA ASP A 113 -6.61 -6.81 6.14
C ASP A 113 -7.53 -7.09 4.95
N ALA A 114 -7.72 -6.11 4.06
CA ALA A 114 -8.44 -6.28 2.81
C ALA A 114 -7.91 -7.47 1.97
N ARG A 115 -6.63 -7.81 2.10
CA ARG A 115 -6.03 -9.00 1.46
C ARG A 115 -6.77 -10.30 1.79
N ARG A 116 -7.33 -10.42 2.98
CA ARG A 116 -8.08 -11.61 3.43
C ARG A 116 -9.40 -11.81 2.70
N PHE A 117 -9.88 -10.80 2.00
CA PHE A 117 -11.16 -10.81 1.28
C PHE A 117 -11.03 -11.03 -0.22
N THR A 118 -9.81 -11.05 -0.76
CA THR A 118 -9.58 -11.18 -2.22
C THR A 118 -10.00 -12.52 -2.78
N GLY A 119 -10.02 -13.59 -1.97
CA GLY A 119 -10.58 -14.89 -2.34
C GLY A 119 -12.11 -14.96 -2.27
N LEU A 120 -12.76 -13.96 -1.68
CA LEU A 120 -14.22 -13.92 -1.48
C LEU A 120 -14.92 -12.97 -2.43
N SER A 121 -14.21 -12.01 -3.02
CA SER A 121 -14.79 -10.98 -3.88
C SER A 121 -13.78 -10.45 -4.88
N ASP A 122 -14.24 -10.19 -6.10
CA ASP A 122 -13.46 -9.49 -7.15
C ASP A 122 -13.39 -7.97 -6.94
N SER A 123 -14.10 -7.45 -5.93
CA SER A 123 -14.21 -6.02 -5.64
C SER A 123 -13.80 -5.72 -4.20
N VAL A 124 -12.51 -5.83 -3.91
CA VAL A 124 -11.96 -5.52 -2.59
C VAL A 124 -11.34 -4.14 -2.62
N ILE A 125 -12.11 -3.14 -2.16
CA ILE A 125 -11.75 -1.72 -2.24
C ILE A 125 -11.24 -1.24 -0.89
N ARG A 126 -10.10 -0.58 -0.91
CA ARG A 126 -9.49 0.07 0.24
C ARG A 126 -9.80 1.56 0.16
N PHE A 127 -10.68 2.02 1.03
CA PHE A 127 -11.12 3.41 1.05
C PHE A 127 -11.53 3.84 2.46
N ALA A 128 -11.02 4.96 2.92
CA ALA A 128 -11.46 5.62 4.14
C ALA A 128 -12.15 6.94 3.75
N PRO A 129 -13.43 7.14 4.06
CA PRO A 129 -14.17 8.34 3.69
C PRO A 129 -13.85 9.52 4.63
N ILE A 130 -12.58 9.77 4.88
CA ILE A 130 -12.09 10.83 5.76
C ILE A 130 -11.33 11.84 4.91
N ASP A 131 -11.78 13.08 4.95
CA ASP A 131 -11.13 14.20 4.26
C ASP A 131 -10.01 14.72 5.16
N ILE A 132 -8.76 14.46 4.77
CA ILE A 132 -7.54 14.84 5.48
C ILE A 132 -6.66 15.72 4.60
N ASP A 133 -5.95 16.65 5.21
CA ASP A 133 -4.95 17.47 4.53
C ASP A 133 -3.57 16.79 4.47
N GLY A 134 -2.61 17.47 3.83
CA GLY A 134 -1.27 16.93 3.66
C GLY A 134 -0.50 16.74 4.97
N GLN A 135 -0.77 17.52 6.02
CA GLN A 135 -0.12 17.38 7.33
C GLN A 135 -0.69 16.18 8.08
N GLN A 136 -2.01 16.02 8.04
CA GLN A 136 -2.70 14.87 8.60
C GLN A 136 -2.27 13.57 7.91
N TYR A 137 -2.18 13.58 6.56
CA TYR A 137 -1.68 12.43 5.82
C TYR A 137 -0.23 12.07 6.21
N ALA A 138 0.63 13.06 6.39
CA ALA A 138 2.01 12.84 6.82
C ALA A 138 2.14 12.34 8.27
N SER A 139 1.12 12.54 9.10
CA SER A 139 1.09 12.08 10.50
C SER A 139 0.58 10.65 10.67
N VAL A 140 0.07 10.02 9.60
CA VAL A 140 -0.42 8.63 9.66
C VAL A 140 0.67 7.70 10.16
N HIS A 141 0.36 6.91 11.18
CA HIS A 141 1.29 6.03 11.90
C HIS A 141 2.44 6.74 12.63
N SER A 142 2.34 8.05 12.85
CA SER A 142 3.33 8.83 13.56
C SER A 142 2.78 9.37 14.89
N GLU A 143 3.65 9.97 15.70
CA GLU A 143 3.21 10.72 16.87
C GLU A 143 2.29 11.87 16.46
N ASN A 144 1.27 12.13 17.26
CA ASN A 144 0.25 13.16 17.00
C ASN A 144 -0.59 12.94 15.73
N GLU A 145 -0.76 11.69 15.31
CA GLU A 145 -1.76 11.35 14.28
C GLU A 145 -3.13 11.91 14.67
N ASN A 146 -3.72 12.64 13.75
CA ASN A 146 -4.98 13.33 14.03
C ASN A 146 -5.86 13.48 12.80
N ILE A 147 -7.15 13.70 13.03
CA ILE A 147 -8.14 14.06 12.01
C ILE A 147 -8.96 15.26 12.49
N ASN A 148 -9.48 16.03 11.54
CA ASN A 148 -10.40 17.10 11.84
C ASN A 148 -11.79 16.52 12.17
N VAL A 149 -12.28 16.75 13.38
CA VAL A 149 -13.58 16.23 13.85
C VAL A 149 -14.76 16.73 13.01
N ASP A 150 -14.67 17.92 12.41
CA ASP A 150 -15.70 18.48 11.53
C ASP A 150 -15.87 17.66 10.22
N LYS A 151 -14.92 16.78 9.90
CA LYS A 151 -14.99 15.88 8.73
C LYS A 151 -15.70 14.56 9.03
N ILE A 152 -15.85 14.18 10.30
CA ILE A 152 -16.51 12.94 10.72
C ILE A 152 -17.96 12.84 10.24
N PRO A 153 -18.81 13.89 10.30
CA PRO A 153 -20.19 13.81 9.80
C PRO A 153 -20.27 13.42 8.33
N LEU A 154 -19.29 13.85 7.52
CA LEU A 154 -19.23 13.51 6.09
C LEU A 154 -18.87 12.04 5.88
N ALA A 155 -17.96 11.49 6.68
CA ALA A 155 -17.64 10.07 6.69
C ALA A 155 -18.87 9.21 7.07
N VAL A 156 -19.61 9.63 8.10
CA VAL A 156 -20.86 8.96 8.51
C VAL A 156 -21.90 9.01 7.38
N LYS A 157 -22.03 10.16 6.70
CA LYS A 157 -22.93 10.28 5.54
C LYS A 157 -22.54 9.30 4.44
N PHE A 158 -21.24 9.17 4.14
CA PHE A 158 -20.77 8.20 3.13
C PHE A 158 -21.24 6.78 3.44
N TYR A 159 -21.02 6.29 4.67
CA TYR A 159 -21.43 4.94 5.04
C TYR A 159 -22.95 4.75 5.03
N LYS A 160 -23.72 5.77 5.43
CA LYS A 160 -25.18 5.73 5.32
C LYS A 160 -25.64 5.59 3.87
N GLU A 161 -25.06 6.37 2.95
CA GLU A 161 -25.40 6.29 1.52
C GLU A 161 -24.94 4.95 0.92
N LEU A 162 -23.75 4.47 1.32
CA LEU A 162 -23.23 3.18 0.89
C LEU A 162 -24.21 2.03 1.25
N LEU A 163 -24.67 2.01 2.50
CA LEU A 163 -25.57 0.94 2.97
C LEU A 163 -26.99 1.06 2.39
N ARG A 164 -27.53 2.28 2.30
CA ARG A 164 -28.90 2.50 1.81
C ARG A 164 -29.08 2.18 0.33
N ASN A 165 -28.07 2.42 -0.46
CA ASN A 165 -28.12 2.24 -1.91
C ASN A 165 -27.55 0.89 -2.37
N TYR A 166 -27.08 0.06 -1.46
CA TYR A 166 -26.64 -1.30 -1.78
C TYR A 166 -27.86 -2.18 -2.08
N LYS A 167 -27.88 -2.78 -3.28
CA LYS A 167 -28.95 -3.68 -3.75
C LYS A 167 -28.37 -5.02 -4.14
#